data_f6ab3bfbce43f82fab5c26dc8e126a3f
#
_entry.id   f6ab3bfbce43f82fab5c26dc8e126a3f
#
_cell.length_a   1.000
_cell.length_b   1.000
_cell.length_c   1.000
_cell.angle_alpha   90.00
_cell.angle_beta   90.00
_cell.angle_gamma   90.00
#
_symmetry.space_group_name_H-M   'P 1'
#
loop_
_entity.id
_entity.type
_entity.pdbx_description
1 polymer ?
#
loop_
_entity_poly.entity_id
_entity_poly.type
_entity_poly.pdbx_seq_one_letter_code
_entity_poly.pdbx_strand_id
1 'polypeptide(L)'
;MNKQQFEQQFISISDQIWEFAEPRYQEFRSSALQADFLKQEGFTVTRNLGGIATAFSASFGSGHPVIGLLGEYDALPCMNQIADSPEKQTDLPGAADASRSLIRK
;
A
#
# COMPACT_ATOMS: atom_id res chain seq x y z
N MET A 1 -5.77 -17.13 -12.34
CA MET A 1 -6.64 -16.09 -11.73
C MET A 1 -7.25 -15.25 -12.83
N ASN A 2 -8.57 -15.06 -12.84
CA ASN A 2 -9.19 -14.22 -13.84
C ASN A 2 -9.11 -12.74 -13.44
N LYS A 3 -9.49 -11.85 -14.36
CA LYS A 3 -9.39 -10.40 -14.15
C LYS A 3 -10.20 -9.95 -12.94
N GLN A 4 -11.40 -10.48 -12.75
CA GLN A 4 -12.27 -10.10 -11.65
C GLN A 4 -11.68 -10.48 -10.29
N GLN A 5 -11.11 -11.67 -10.18
CA GLN A 5 -10.44 -12.10 -8.95
C GLN A 5 -9.22 -11.24 -8.65
N PHE A 6 -8.48 -10.88 -9.67
CA PHE A 6 -7.30 -10.03 -9.54
C PHE A 6 -7.67 -8.64 -9.02
N GLU A 7 -8.71 -8.05 -9.60
CA GLU A 7 -9.22 -6.74 -9.14
C GLU A 7 -9.70 -6.79 -7.70
N GLN A 8 -10.40 -7.86 -7.30
CA GLN A 8 -10.86 -8.01 -5.93
C GLN A 8 -9.71 -8.14 -4.94
N GLN A 9 -8.63 -8.80 -5.32
CA GLN A 9 -7.45 -8.88 -4.47
C GLN A 9 -6.78 -7.52 -4.29
N PHE A 10 -6.68 -6.72 -5.35
CA PHE A 10 -6.15 -5.37 -5.24
C PHE A 10 -6.99 -4.51 -4.32
N ILE A 11 -8.31 -4.59 -4.45
CA ILE A 11 -9.23 -3.84 -3.58
C ILE A 11 -9.05 -4.26 -2.14
N SER A 12 -8.95 -5.56 -1.87
CA SER A 12 -8.74 -6.08 -0.52
C SER A 12 -7.43 -5.59 0.08
N ILE A 13 -6.35 -5.60 -0.69
CA ILE A 13 -5.05 -5.11 -0.23
C ILE A 13 -5.13 -3.62 0.08
N SER A 14 -5.75 -2.84 -0.79
CA SER A 14 -5.94 -1.41 -0.59
C SER A 14 -6.74 -1.13 0.69
N ASP A 15 -7.80 -1.88 0.92
CA ASP A 15 -8.62 -1.74 2.13
C ASP A 15 -7.83 -2.07 3.39
N GLN A 16 -7.01 -3.11 3.35
CA GLN A 16 -6.19 -3.49 4.50
C GLN A 16 -5.14 -2.42 4.81
N ILE A 17 -4.49 -1.86 3.78
CA ILE A 17 -3.51 -0.79 3.97
C ILE A 17 -4.19 0.45 4.55
N TRP A 18 -5.39 0.76 4.08
CA TRP A 18 -6.19 1.85 4.64
C TRP A 18 -6.43 1.66 6.12
N GLU A 19 -6.82 0.44 6.52
CA GLU A 19 -7.07 0.14 7.93
C GLU A 19 -5.81 0.13 8.78
N PHE A 20 -4.67 -0.30 8.22
CA PHE A 20 -3.40 -0.28 8.95
C PHE A 20 -2.99 1.14 9.32
N ALA A 21 -3.25 2.12 8.46
CA ALA A 21 -2.97 3.54 8.69
C ALA A 21 -1.54 3.75 9.21
N GLU A 22 -0.57 3.11 8.58
CA GLU A 22 0.82 3.13 9.03
C GLU A 22 1.57 4.35 8.47
N PRO A 23 2.14 5.21 9.33
CA PRO A 23 2.88 6.36 8.87
C PRO A 23 4.24 5.98 8.27
N ARG A 24 4.92 6.96 7.69
CA ARG A 24 6.19 6.75 7.01
C ARG A 24 7.20 6.06 7.92
N TYR A 25 8.01 5.17 7.34
CA TYR A 25 9.01 4.33 8.00
C TYR A 25 8.43 3.31 8.98
N GLN A 26 7.12 3.29 9.17
CA GLN A 26 6.44 2.34 10.05
C GLN A 26 5.44 1.46 9.30
N GLU A 27 5.54 1.41 7.98
CA GLU A 27 4.62 0.68 7.11
C GLU A 27 4.95 -0.82 7.06
N PHE A 28 5.16 -1.44 8.21
CA PHE A 28 5.65 -2.82 8.27
C PHE A 28 4.64 -3.82 7.73
N ARG A 29 3.37 -3.67 8.12
CA ARG A 29 2.30 -4.57 7.65
C ARG A 29 1.94 -4.28 6.21
N SER A 30 1.88 -3.01 5.85
CA SER A 30 1.55 -2.60 4.49
C SER A 30 2.60 -3.06 3.49
N SER A 31 3.89 -2.93 3.83
CA SER A 31 4.95 -3.38 2.96
C SER A 31 4.97 -4.89 2.81
N ALA A 32 4.78 -5.62 3.91
CA ALA A 32 4.75 -7.08 3.89
C ALA A 32 3.58 -7.60 3.04
N LEU A 33 2.41 -7.02 3.20
CA LEU A 33 1.22 -7.42 2.45
C LEU A 33 1.43 -7.26 0.93
N GLN A 34 1.94 -6.11 0.52
CA GLN A 34 2.20 -5.85 -0.89
C GLN A 34 3.31 -6.72 -1.46
N ALA A 35 4.42 -6.83 -0.73
CA ALA A 35 5.57 -7.62 -1.17
C ALA A 35 5.19 -9.10 -1.32
N ASP A 36 4.46 -9.65 -0.37
CA ASP A 36 4.03 -11.04 -0.40
C ASP A 36 3.06 -11.29 -1.57
N PHE A 37 2.14 -10.38 -1.82
CA PHE A 37 1.21 -10.50 -2.95
C PHE A 37 1.98 -10.52 -4.28
N LEU A 38 2.89 -9.57 -4.47
CA LEU A 38 3.66 -9.49 -5.71
C LEU A 38 4.54 -10.72 -5.90
N LYS A 39 5.12 -11.23 -4.83
CA LYS A 39 5.92 -12.46 -4.90
C LYS A 39 5.06 -13.64 -5.33
N GLN A 40 3.83 -13.77 -4.81
CA GLN A 40 2.92 -14.81 -5.23
C GLN A 40 2.54 -14.71 -6.71
N GLU A 41 2.47 -13.50 -7.23
CA GLU A 41 2.15 -13.26 -8.64
C GLU A 41 3.34 -13.40 -9.58
N GLY A 42 4.49 -13.81 -9.08
CA GLY A 42 5.66 -14.11 -9.90
C GLY A 42 6.67 -12.99 -10.02
N PHE A 43 6.52 -11.92 -9.25
CA PHE A 43 7.51 -10.85 -9.23
C PHE A 43 8.73 -11.25 -8.40
N THR A 44 9.89 -10.74 -8.80
CA THR A 44 11.10 -10.81 -7.98
C THR A 44 11.11 -9.61 -7.05
N VAL A 45 11.03 -9.85 -5.74
CA VAL A 45 10.89 -8.80 -4.75
C VAL A 45 12.20 -8.65 -3.97
N THR A 46 12.68 -7.40 -3.88
CA THR A 46 13.85 -7.04 -3.07
C THR A 46 13.40 -6.13 -1.95
N ARG A 47 13.59 -6.56 -0.71
CA ARG A 47 13.20 -5.81 0.48
C ARG A 47 14.39 -5.03 1.06
N ASN A 48 14.13 -4.17 2.01
CA ASN A 48 15.13 -3.30 2.63
C ASN A 48 15.88 -2.44 1.60
N LEU A 49 15.16 -1.92 0.65
CA LEU A 49 15.76 -1.16 -0.44
C LEU A 49 16.43 0.11 0.12
N GLY A 50 17.71 0.28 -0.19
CA GLY A 50 18.46 1.42 0.31
C GLY A 50 18.62 1.46 1.83
N GLY A 51 18.45 0.33 2.52
CA GLY A 51 18.52 0.26 3.97
C GLY A 51 17.24 0.68 4.69
N ILE A 52 16.18 0.95 3.95
CA ILE A 52 14.87 1.30 4.52
C ILE A 52 14.04 0.03 4.66
N ALA A 53 13.71 -0.33 5.89
CA ALA A 53 13.04 -1.62 6.19
C ALA A 53 11.68 -1.77 5.49
N THR A 54 10.97 -0.68 5.28
CA THR A 54 9.64 -0.70 4.65
C THR A 54 9.65 -0.42 3.15
N ALA A 55 10.83 -0.18 2.57
CA ALA A 55 10.95 0.04 1.14
C ALA A 55 11.26 -1.28 0.43
N PHE A 56 10.67 -1.46 -0.73
CA PHE A 56 10.94 -2.64 -1.54
C PHE A 56 10.78 -2.31 -3.03
N SER A 57 11.38 -3.15 -3.86
CA SER A 57 11.13 -3.12 -5.29
C SER A 57 10.67 -4.49 -5.75
N ALA A 58 9.89 -4.52 -6.80
CA ALA A 58 9.44 -5.75 -7.43
C ALA A 58 9.61 -5.62 -8.95
N SER A 59 10.17 -6.64 -9.57
CA SER A 59 10.38 -6.64 -11.00
C SER A 59 9.76 -7.87 -11.64
N PHE A 60 9.31 -7.72 -12.87
CA PHE A 60 8.68 -8.79 -13.62
C PHE A 60 9.14 -8.73 -15.08
N GLY A 61 9.47 -9.89 -15.63
CA GLY A 61 9.91 -9.98 -17.00
C GLY A 61 11.39 -9.68 -17.17
N SER A 62 11.81 -9.55 -18.42
CA SER A 62 13.20 -9.28 -18.80
C SER A 62 13.24 -8.52 -20.12
N GLY A 63 14.42 -7.98 -20.44
CA GLY A 63 14.62 -7.26 -21.69
C GLY A 63 14.33 -5.78 -21.61
N HIS A 64 14.13 -5.17 -22.76
CA HIS A 64 13.93 -3.73 -22.89
C HIS A 64 12.71 -3.43 -23.73
N PRO A 65 12.04 -2.29 -23.51
CA PRO A 65 12.34 -1.25 -22.51
C PRO A 65 12.02 -1.68 -21.09
N VAL A 66 12.59 -0.98 -20.11
CA VAL A 66 12.28 -1.16 -18.69
C VAL A 66 11.37 -0.01 -18.27
N ILE A 67 10.20 -0.35 -17.74
CA ILE A 67 9.21 0.64 -17.29
C ILE A 67 9.15 0.60 -15.77
N GLY A 68 9.34 1.76 -15.13
CA GLY A 68 9.30 1.89 -13.69
C GLY A 68 8.01 2.56 -13.22
N LEU A 69 7.44 2.04 -12.14
CA LEU A 69 6.29 2.62 -11.46
C LEU A 69 6.67 2.87 -10.00
N LEU A 70 6.31 4.03 -9.48
CA LEU A 70 6.59 4.40 -8.10
C LEU A 70 5.28 4.59 -7.37
N GLY A 71 5.16 3.94 -6.21
CA GLY A 71 3.99 4.08 -5.36
C GLY A 71 4.37 4.45 -3.94
N GLU A 72 3.52 5.20 -3.29
CA GLU A 72 3.63 5.55 -1.88
C GLU A 72 2.40 5.06 -1.15
N TYR A 73 2.56 4.60 0.09
CA TYR A 73 1.46 3.99 0.83
C TYR A 73 1.47 4.33 2.33
N ASP A 74 2.24 5.34 2.71
CA ASP A 74 2.24 5.81 4.08
C ASP A 74 0.98 6.60 4.40
N ALA A 75 0.57 6.56 5.66
CA ALA A 75 -0.51 7.37 6.18
C ALA A 75 0.02 8.69 6.74
N LEU A 76 -0.82 9.71 6.71
CA LEU A 76 -0.48 11.01 7.29
C LEU A 76 -0.97 11.04 8.75
N PRO A 77 -0.12 11.33 9.71
CA PRO A 77 -0.55 11.38 11.11
C PRO A 77 -1.53 12.53 11.36
N CYS A 78 -2.36 12.36 12.37
CA CYS A 78 -3.35 13.35 12.81
C CYS A 78 -4.42 13.66 11.77
N MET A 79 -4.62 12.78 10.81
CA MET A 79 -5.67 12.92 9.79
C MET A 79 -6.45 11.63 9.68
N ASN A 80 -7.67 11.62 10.18
CA ASN A 80 -8.53 10.46 10.16
C ASN A 80 -9.73 10.74 9.24
N GLN A 81 -10.10 9.78 8.41
CA GLN A 81 -11.10 9.99 7.38
C GLN A 81 -11.87 8.70 7.09
N ILE A 82 -13.14 8.84 6.78
CA ILE A 82 -13.97 7.73 6.32
C ILE A 82 -13.55 7.33 4.91
N ALA A 83 -13.36 6.03 4.70
CA ALA A 83 -12.96 5.50 3.41
C ALA A 83 -14.02 5.80 2.33
N ASP A 84 -13.52 6.10 1.13
CA ASP A 84 -14.35 6.35 -0.07
C ASP A 84 -15.33 7.52 0.09
N SER A 85 -15.13 8.38 1.08
CA SER A 85 -15.96 9.57 1.24
C SER A 85 -15.50 10.67 0.26
N PRO A 86 -16.41 11.32 -0.46
CA PRO A 86 -16.05 12.46 -1.32
C PRO A 86 -15.70 13.71 -0.53
N GLU A 87 -16.02 13.75 0.75
CA GLU A 87 -15.72 14.87 1.64
C GLU A 87 -14.83 14.42 2.76
N LYS A 88 -14.08 15.37 3.35
CA LYS A 88 -13.26 15.08 4.51
C LYS A 88 -14.15 14.80 5.71
N GLN A 89 -14.13 13.57 6.20
CA GLN A 89 -14.91 13.16 7.37
C GLN A 89 -14.04 12.32 8.28
N THR A 90 -14.11 12.60 9.59
CA THR A 90 -13.38 11.83 10.60
C THR A 90 -14.22 10.61 10.99
N ASP A 91 -13.69 9.41 10.88
CA ASP A 91 -14.44 8.19 11.18
C ASP A 91 -14.48 7.86 12.69
N LEU A 92 -13.54 8.38 13.46
CA LEU A 92 -13.48 8.16 14.90
C LEU A 92 -13.32 9.51 15.62
N PRO A 93 -14.31 9.95 16.39
CA PRO A 93 -14.17 11.18 17.18
C PRO A 93 -12.96 11.11 18.10
N GLY A 94 -12.11 12.13 18.07
CA GLY A 94 -10.92 12.21 18.90
C GLY A 94 -9.73 11.38 18.44
N ALA A 95 -9.85 10.60 17.39
CA ALA A 95 -8.74 9.83 16.85
C ALA A 95 -7.89 10.72 15.94
N ALA A 96 -7.03 11.51 16.53
CA ALA A 96 -6.26 12.51 15.79
C ALA A 96 -4.82 12.08 15.52
N ASP A 97 -4.42 10.92 15.98
CA ASP A 97 -3.02 10.47 15.95
C ASP A 97 -2.68 9.56 14.78
N ALA A 98 -3.66 9.18 13.97
CA ALA A 98 -3.44 8.34 12.81
C ALA A 98 -4.30 8.81 11.64
N SER A 99 -3.81 8.60 10.43
CA SER A 99 -4.58 8.87 9.23
C SER A 99 -4.69 7.61 8.39
N ARG A 100 -5.57 7.64 7.43
CA ARG A 100 -5.69 6.58 6.44
C ARG A 100 -4.72 6.84 5.29
N SER A 101 -4.30 5.78 4.65
CA SER A 101 -3.38 5.87 3.53
C SER A 101 -3.99 6.61 2.35
N LEU A 102 -3.18 7.40 1.66
CA LEU A 102 -3.60 8.10 0.45
C LEU A 102 -3.61 7.21 -0.79
N ILE A 103 -3.13 5.99 -0.69
CA ILE A 103 -3.06 5.07 -1.84
C ILE A 103 -4.45 4.72 -2.35
N ARG A 104 -5.46 4.89 -1.53
CA ARG A 104 -6.85 4.58 -1.87
C ARG A 104 -7.56 5.83 -2.38
N LYS A 105 -7.39 6.13 -3.62
CA LYS A 105 -8.02 7.30 -4.24
C LYS A 105 -8.87 6.94 -5.44
#